data_c0dc325e3212eb167734c4c97f0e0df6
#
_entry.id   c0dc325e3212eb167734c4c97f0e0df6
#
_cell.length_a   1.000
_cell.length_b   1.000
_cell.length_c   1.000
_cell.angle_alpha   90.00
_cell.angle_beta   90.00
_cell.angle_gamma   90.00
#
_symmetry.space_group_name_H-M   'P 1'
#
loop_
_entity.id
_entity.type
_entity.pdbx_description
1 polymer ?
#
loop_
_entity_poly.entity_id
_entity_poly.type
_entity_poly.pdbx_seq_one_letter_code
_entity_poly.pdbx_strand_id
1 'polypeptide(L)'
;MIRRPPRSTPKPSSAASDVYKRQNKGPRMMCINGDEGEVGTFKDKYYLDTDPHRFLEGTLIAAHIVEAEKCFIYMRDEYPGIIKILREEVKKLIIKGFVEENFIEVRRGAGAYICGEESALIESVEGKRGIPRHRPPYVAQNGVYGLPTLVHNVETVYWIREIFEKGSEWFLSFGRNNRTGLRSFSVSGFVKSPGVKLAPAGISVSDLINEYCGGMLDGHKFIAYLPGGASGGILPASLSNIPLDFDTLQDYGCFIGSAAIVIISDKVDIKDVALNLMKFFEDESCGQCTPCRNGPTVDVNLS
;
A
#
# COMPACT_ATOMS: atom_id res chain seq x y z
N MET A 1 3.09 -16.87 29.02
CA MET A 1 3.84 -15.70 28.48
C MET A 1 4.06 -15.92 27.00
N ILE A 2 3.24 -15.32 26.14
CA ILE A 2 3.42 -15.37 24.68
C ILE A 2 4.51 -14.32 24.34
N ARG A 3 5.65 -14.78 23.86
CA ARG A 3 6.71 -13.88 23.40
C ARG A 3 6.18 -13.11 22.18
N ARG A 4 6.14 -11.78 22.28
CA ARG A 4 5.85 -10.91 21.14
C ARG A 4 6.87 -11.21 20.01
N PRO A 5 6.43 -11.30 18.74
CA PRO A 5 7.35 -11.43 17.64
C PRO A 5 8.29 -10.22 17.59
N PRO A 6 9.54 -10.38 17.13
CA PRO A 6 10.48 -9.27 17.05
C PRO A 6 9.92 -8.19 16.13
N ARG A 7 9.96 -6.93 16.59
CA ARG A 7 9.54 -5.75 15.83
C ARG A 7 10.35 -5.67 14.53
N SER A 8 9.70 -5.86 13.39
CA SER A 8 10.28 -5.47 12.12
C SER A 8 10.20 -3.95 12.04
N THR A 9 11.31 -3.26 12.26
CA THR A 9 11.42 -1.83 11.93
C THR A 9 11.28 -1.70 10.41
N PRO A 10 10.29 -0.96 9.87
CA PRO A 10 10.26 -0.66 8.46
C PRO A 10 11.51 0.15 8.13
N LYS A 11 12.41 -0.41 7.35
CA LYS A 11 13.50 0.38 6.76
C LYS A 11 12.89 1.24 5.67
N PRO A 12 13.22 2.54 5.58
CA PRO A 12 12.81 3.37 4.47
C PRO A 12 13.14 2.69 3.13
N SER A 13 12.27 2.79 2.15
CA SER A 13 12.42 2.12 0.84
C SER A 13 13.74 2.46 0.13
N SER A 14 14.27 3.68 0.33
CA SER A 14 15.59 4.09 -0.15
C SER A 14 16.75 3.31 0.47
N ALA A 15 16.69 3.05 1.79
CA ALA A 15 17.69 2.22 2.47
C ALA A 15 17.60 0.75 2.03
N ALA A 16 16.41 0.25 1.73
CA ALA A 16 16.23 -1.09 1.19
C ALA A 16 16.88 -1.23 -0.21
N SER A 17 16.78 -0.21 -1.07
CA SER A 17 17.39 -0.20 -2.39
C SER A 17 18.93 -0.22 -2.34
N ASP A 18 19.54 0.52 -1.40
CA ASP A 18 20.99 0.54 -1.23
C ASP A 18 21.53 -0.80 -0.68
N VAL A 19 20.85 -1.37 0.32
CA VAL A 19 21.18 -2.71 0.85
C VAL A 19 21.03 -3.77 -0.23
N TYR A 20 19.97 -3.71 -1.03
CA TYR A 20 19.70 -4.58 -2.15
C TYR A 20 20.83 -4.55 -3.20
N LYS A 21 21.29 -3.36 -3.58
CA LYS A 21 22.36 -3.17 -4.58
C LYS A 21 23.73 -3.66 -4.10
N ARG A 22 24.02 -3.53 -2.81
CA ARG A 22 25.30 -3.94 -2.21
C ARG A 22 25.44 -5.43 -1.97
N GLN A 23 24.34 -6.15 -1.76
CA GLN A 23 24.39 -7.56 -1.32
C GLN A 23 24.45 -8.58 -2.44
N ASN A 24 24.08 -8.24 -3.69
CA ASN A 24 23.96 -9.21 -4.77
C ASN A 24 24.58 -8.72 -6.08
N LYS A 25 25.57 -9.47 -6.56
CA LYS A 25 26.12 -9.35 -7.92
C LYS A 25 25.33 -10.30 -8.81
N GLY A 26 24.54 -9.79 -9.75
CA GLY A 26 23.79 -10.62 -10.70
C GLY A 26 22.53 -9.95 -11.18
N PRO A 27 21.76 -10.61 -12.04
CA PRO A 27 20.50 -10.08 -12.54
C PRO A 27 19.57 -9.72 -11.40
N ARG A 28 18.93 -8.55 -11.50
CA ARG A 28 18.01 -8.02 -10.51
C ARG A 28 16.65 -7.79 -11.14
N MET A 29 15.61 -8.02 -10.37
CA MET A 29 14.24 -7.79 -10.80
C MET A 29 13.61 -6.64 -10.01
N MET A 30 12.66 -5.97 -10.62
CA MET A 30 11.81 -5.01 -9.92
C MET A 30 10.34 -5.42 -10.07
N CYS A 31 9.58 -5.25 -9.01
CA CYS A 31 8.15 -5.50 -9.02
C CYS A 31 7.40 -4.32 -8.41
N ILE A 32 6.43 -3.79 -9.15
CA ILE A 32 5.56 -2.74 -8.64
C ILE A 32 4.27 -3.39 -8.15
N ASN A 33 4.00 -3.20 -6.86
CA ASN A 33 2.80 -3.68 -6.20
C ASN A 33 1.65 -2.69 -6.42
N GLY A 34 0.76 -3.03 -7.33
CA GLY A 34 -0.51 -2.37 -7.59
C GLY A 34 -1.71 -3.23 -7.16
N ASP A 35 -1.49 -4.20 -6.27
CA ASP A 35 -2.57 -5.01 -5.67
C ASP A 35 -3.18 -4.29 -4.47
N GLU A 36 -4.02 -3.32 -4.77
CA GLU A 36 -4.67 -2.44 -3.80
C GLU A 36 -5.92 -3.11 -3.20
N GLY A 37 -5.70 -4.22 -2.46
CA GLY A 37 -6.75 -5.05 -1.88
C GLY A 37 -7.26 -4.63 -0.50
N GLU A 38 -6.58 -3.70 0.19
CA GLU A 38 -6.96 -3.25 1.53
C GLU A 38 -8.28 -2.49 1.51
N VAL A 39 -9.23 -2.87 2.38
CA VAL A 39 -10.54 -2.21 2.47
C VAL A 39 -10.39 -0.73 2.78
N GLY A 40 -11.00 0.10 1.95
CA GLY A 40 -10.95 1.55 2.04
C GLY A 40 -9.77 2.20 1.29
N THR A 41 -8.89 1.43 0.67
CA THR A 41 -7.76 1.95 -0.12
C THR A 41 -8.12 2.08 -1.60
N PHE A 42 -7.83 3.25 -2.19
CA PHE A 42 -8.06 3.54 -3.62
C PHE A 42 -7.12 4.63 -4.17
N LYS A 43 -6.00 4.90 -3.50
CA LYS A 43 -5.03 5.91 -3.89
C LYS A 43 -4.21 5.52 -5.12
N ASP A 44 -3.85 4.25 -5.25
CA ASP A 44 -3.05 3.75 -6.36
C ASP A 44 -3.87 3.78 -7.65
N LYS A 45 -5.14 3.37 -7.59
CA LYS A 45 -6.08 3.53 -8.67
C LYS A 45 -6.19 4.98 -9.13
N TYR A 46 -6.34 5.91 -8.20
CA TYR A 46 -6.45 7.33 -8.50
C TYR A 46 -5.24 7.84 -9.29
N TYR A 47 -4.02 7.50 -8.89
CA TYR A 47 -2.80 7.88 -9.60
C TYR A 47 -2.73 7.30 -11.00
N LEU A 48 -3.06 6.05 -11.15
CA LEU A 48 -2.99 5.35 -12.44
C LEU A 48 -4.09 5.79 -13.41
N ASP A 49 -5.26 6.20 -12.92
CA ASP A 49 -6.32 6.82 -13.73
C ASP A 49 -5.98 8.25 -14.15
N THR A 50 -5.30 9.00 -13.27
CA THR A 50 -5.06 10.44 -13.48
C THR A 50 -3.80 10.71 -14.30
N ASP A 51 -2.69 10.06 -13.99
CA ASP A 51 -1.41 10.27 -14.66
C ASP A 51 -0.55 8.98 -14.70
N PRO A 52 -0.91 8.03 -15.56
CA PRO A 52 -0.14 6.81 -15.75
C PRO A 52 1.28 7.06 -16.30
N HIS A 53 1.50 8.16 -17.01
CA HIS A 53 2.81 8.48 -17.57
C HIS A 53 3.81 8.84 -16.47
N ARG A 54 3.40 9.65 -15.49
CA ARG A 54 4.24 9.99 -14.34
C ARG A 54 4.61 8.73 -13.54
N PHE A 55 3.67 7.82 -13.36
CA PHE A 55 3.93 6.52 -12.75
C PHE A 55 4.98 5.71 -13.54
N LEU A 56 4.83 5.62 -14.87
CA LEU A 56 5.77 4.88 -15.72
C LEU A 56 7.15 5.53 -15.75
N GLU A 57 7.25 6.86 -15.79
CA GLU A 57 8.54 7.57 -15.67
C GLU A 57 9.23 7.24 -14.34
N GLY A 58 8.52 7.36 -13.22
CA GLY A 58 9.07 7.00 -11.91
C GLY A 58 9.50 5.53 -11.82
N THR A 59 8.74 4.64 -12.44
CA THR A 59 9.08 3.22 -12.56
C THR A 59 10.38 3.02 -13.33
N LEU A 60 10.56 3.69 -14.46
CA LEU A 60 11.78 3.61 -15.28
C LEU A 60 13.00 4.19 -14.55
N ILE A 61 12.84 5.32 -13.87
CA ILE A 61 13.92 5.92 -13.06
C ILE A 61 14.33 4.94 -11.95
N ALA A 62 13.36 4.38 -11.22
CA ALA A 62 13.65 3.40 -10.17
C ALA A 62 14.36 2.16 -10.70
N ALA A 63 13.87 1.61 -11.83
CA ALA A 63 14.45 0.44 -12.46
C ALA A 63 15.91 0.69 -12.92
N HIS A 64 16.18 1.88 -13.49
CA HIS A 64 17.52 2.28 -13.88
C HIS A 64 18.46 2.39 -12.67
N ILE A 65 18.01 3.03 -11.57
CA ILE A 65 18.83 3.22 -10.37
C ILE A 65 19.23 1.88 -9.75
N VAL A 66 18.34 0.90 -9.73
CA VAL A 66 18.61 -0.43 -9.15
C VAL A 66 19.20 -1.41 -10.16
N GLU A 67 19.41 -0.97 -11.40
CA GLU A 67 19.93 -1.81 -12.50
C GLU A 67 19.08 -3.07 -12.70
N ALA A 68 17.75 -2.90 -12.73
CA ALA A 68 16.84 -4.02 -12.96
C ALA A 68 16.91 -4.49 -14.42
N GLU A 69 16.97 -5.80 -14.62
CA GLU A 69 16.91 -6.42 -15.96
C GLU A 69 15.46 -6.57 -16.46
N LYS A 70 14.52 -6.65 -15.52
CA LYS A 70 13.10 -6.72 -15.83
C LYS A 70 12.26 -6.10 -14.73
N CYS A 71 11.16 -5.46 -15.12
CA CYS A 71 10.18 -4.86 -14.24
C CYS A 71 8.81 -5.50 -14.44
N PHE A 72 8.19 -5.98 -13.36
CA PHE A 72 6.82 -6.45 -13.35
C PHE A 72 5.93 -5.39 -12.71
N ILE A 73 4.85 -5.01 -13.37
CA ILE A 73 3.79 -4.19 -12.79
C ILE A 73 2.63 -5.13 -12.49
N TYR A 74 2.48 -5.49 -11.21
CA TYR A 74 1.43 -6.39 -10.75
C TYR A 74 0.20 -5.59 -10.34
N MET A 75 -0.88 -5.76 -11.08
CA MET A 75 -2.11 -4.99 -10.93
C MET A 75 -3.24 -5.85 -10.42
N ARG A 76 -3.99 -5.32 -9.48
CA ARG A 76 -5.22 -5.92 -8.99
C ARG A 76 -6.16 -6.32 -10.13
N ASP A 77 -6.75 -7.52 -10.03
CA ASP A 77 -7.63 -8.09 -11.07
C ASP A 77 -8.85 -7.22 -11.36
N GLU A 78 -9.40 -6.58 -10.34
CA GLU A 78 -10.59 -5.75 -10.40
C GLU A 78 -10.38 -4.40 -11.09
N TYR A 79 -9.14 -4.11 -11.58
CA TYR A 79 -8.83 -2.90 -12.33
C TYR A 79 -8.53 -3.15 -13.81
N PRO A 80 -9.43 -3.81 -14.58
CA PRO A 80 -9.16 -4.17 -15.99
C PRO A 80 -8.91 -2.95 -16.88
N GLY A 81 -9.56 -1.81 -16.59
CA GLY A 81 -9.34 -0.54 -17.29
C GLY A 81 -7.91 -0.02 -17.13
N ILE A 82 -7.38 -0.03 -15.90
CA ILE A 82 -6.01 0.37 -15.60
C ILE A 82 -5.00 -0.56 -16.29
N ILE A 83 -5.23 -1.87 -16.20
CA ILE A 83 -4.38 -2.87 -16.87
C ILE A 83 -4.30 -2.60 -18.37
N LYS A 84 -5.44 -2.27 -19.00
CA LYS A 84 -5.48 -1.93 -20.42
C LYS A 84 -4.68 -0.67 -20.72
N ILE A 85 -4.89 0.41 -19.96
CA ILE A 85 -4.15 1.68 -20.10
C ILE A 85 -2.65 1.42 -19.98
N LEU A 86 -2.19 0.76 -18.93
CA LEU A 86 -0.78 0.49 -18.71
C LEU A 86 -0.16 -0.32 -19.85
N ARG A 87 -0.85 -1.35 -20.35
CA ARG A 87 -0.35 -2.14 -21.48
C ARG A 87 -0.23 -1.33 -22.77
N GLU A 88 -1.20 -0.43 -23.03
CA GLU A 88 -1.16 0.45 -24.19
C GLU A 88 0.00 1.47 -24.08
N GLU A 89 0.19 2.06 -22.90
CA GLU A 89 1.26 3.04 -22.68
C GLU A 89 2.65 2.38 -22.72
N VAL A 90 2.82 1.21 -22.13
CA VAL A 90 4.07 0.43 -22.23
C VAL A 90 4.39 0.11 -23.70
N LYS A 91 3.38 -0.29 -24.49
CA LYS A 91 3.56 -0.54 -25.92
C LYS A 91 4.01 0.72 -26.69
N LYS A 92 3.48 1.89 -26.34
CA LYS A 92 3.93 3.17 -26.94
C LYS A 92 5.38 3.49 -26.58
N LEU A 93 5.81 3.22 -25.34
CA LEU A 93 7.21 3.40 -24.93
C LEU A 93 8.16 2.49 -25.71
N ILE A 94 7.77 1.24 -25.96
CA ILE A 94 8.54 0.29 -26.78
C ILE A 94 8.64 0.79 -28.23
N ILE A 95 7.52 1.19 -28.84
CA ILE A 95 7.50 1.69 -30.23
C ILE A 95 8.40 2.94 -30.41
N LYS A 96 8.45 3.80 -29.38
CA LYS A 96 9.30 5.00 -29.38
C LYS A 96 10.76 4.72 -29.01
N GLY A 97 11.13 3.49 -28.69
CA GLY A 97 12.49 3.10 -28.32
C GLY A 97 12.94 3.55 -26.93
N PHE A 98 12.03 3.95 -26.05
CA PHE A 98 12.37 4.29 -24.66
C PHE A 98 12.57 3.05 -23.78
N VAL A 99 11.97 1.93 -24.14
CA VAL A 99 11.98 0.68 -23.38
C VAL A 99 12.18 -0.49 -24.35
N GLU A 100 13.01 -1.44 -23.98
CA GLU A 100 13.18 -2.67 -24.74
C GLU A 100 11.92 -3.55 -24.66
N GLU A 101 11.70 -4.35 -25.70
CA GLU A 101 10.64 -5.34 -25.69
C GLU A 101 10.85 -6.33 -24.53
N ASN A 102 9.79 -6.62 -23.77
CA ASN A 102 9.82 -7.47 -22.59
C ASN A 102 10.52 -6.92 -21.33
N PHE A 103 11.01 -5.68 -21.31
CA PHE A 103 11.55 -5.09 -20.10
C PHE A 103 10.47 -4.82 -19.05
N ILE A 104 9.32 -4.24 -19.44
CA ILE A 104 8.16 -4.03 -18.56
C ILE A 104 7.07 -5.04 -18.91
N GLU A 105 6.62 -5.78 -17.89
CA GLU A 105 5.52 -6.72 -18.04
C GLU A 105 4.37 -6.37 -17.09
N VAL A 106 3.19 -6.05 -17.63
CA VAL A 106 1.98 -5.78 -16.84
C VAL A 106 1.26 -7.09 -16.57
N ARG A 107 1.34 -7.55 -15.32
CA ARG A 107 0.70 -8.77 -14.81
C ARG A 107 -0.67 -8.46 -14.21
N ARG A 108 -1.66 -9.24 -14.60
CA ARG A 108 -2.96 -9.27 -13.96
C ARG A 108 -2.86 -10.11 -12.69
N GLY A 109 -3.29 -9.56 -11.57
CA GLY A 109 -3.28 -10.20 -10.26
C GLY A 109 -4.27 -11.36 -10.15
N ALA A 110 -4.20 -12.09 -9.06
CA ALA A 110 -5.03 -13.27 -8.82
C ALA A 110 -6.42 -12.95 -8.22
N GLY A 111 -6.73 -11.68 -7.96
CA GLY A 111 -7.99 -11.27 -7.33
C GLY A 111 -8.11 -11.73 -5.88
N ALA A 112 -7.02 -11.76 -5.12
CA ALA A 112 -6.98 -12.17 -3.73
C ALA A 112 -6.19 -11.15 -2.90
N TYR A 113 -6.74 -10.71 -1.78
CA TYR A 113 -6.13 -9.73 -0.86
C TYR A 113 -4.71 -10.11 -0.45
N ILE A 114 -4.45 -11.41 -0.21
CA ILE A 114 -3.13 -11.88 0.21
C ILE A 114 -2.03 -11.60 -0.83
N CYS A 115 -2.37 -11.43 -2.11
CA CYS A 115 -1.40 -11.12 -3.16
C CYS A 115 -0.84 -9.70 -3.07
N GLY A 116 -1.37 -8.84 -2.20
CA GLY A 116 -0.76 -7.59 -1.78
C GLY A 116 0.45 -7.74 -0.86
N GLU A 117 0.64 -8.89 -0.23
CA GLU A 117 1.84 -9.24 0.52
C GLU A 117 2.98 -9.57 -0.46
N GLU A 118 4.18 -8.98 -0.26
CA GLU A 118 5.26 -8.99 -1.25
C GLU A 118 5.69 -10.38 -1.72
N SER A 119 5.72 -11.37 -0.84
CA SER A 119 6.15 -12.72 -1.20
C SER A 119 5.04 -13.53 -1.90
N ALA A 120 3.78 -13.33 -1.50
CA ALA A 120 2.62 -13.88 -2.18
C ALA A 120 2.43 -13.29 -3.58
N LEU A 121 2.68 -11.98 -3.72
CA LEU A 121 2.73 -11.29 -5.01
C LEU A 121 3.74 -11.94 -5.94
N ILE A 122 4.96 -12.23 -5.47
CA ILE A 122 6.01 -12.88 -6.26
C ILE A 122 5.61 -14.29 -6.68
N GLU A 123 5.02 -15.09 -5.78
CA GLU A 123 4.49 -16.42 -6.15
C GLU A 123 3.46 -16.29 -7.28
N SER A 124 2.56 -15.31 -7.19
CA SER A 124 1.56 -15.05 -8.23
C SER A 124 2.18 -14.56 -9.55
N VAL A 125 3.20 -13.70 -9.50
CA VAL A 125 3.97 -13.27 -10.70
C VAL A 125 4.60 -14.48 -11.40
N GLU A 126 5.08 -15.45 -10.66
CA GLU A 126 5.66 -16.70 -11.20
C GLU A 126 4.60 -17.68 -11.72
N GLY A 127 3.30 -17.35 -11.63
CA GLY A 127 2.20 -18.23 -12.06
C GLY A 127 1.86 -19.33 -11.04
N LYS A 128 2.34 -19.21 -9.82
CA LYS A 128 2.02 -20.09 -8.70
C LYS A 128 0.84 -19.55 -7.89
N ARG A 129 0.31 -20.35 -6.97
CA ARG A 129 -0.66 -19.86 -6.00
C ARG A 129 -0.02 -18.79 -5.11
N GLY A 130 -0.65 -17.62 -5.00
CA GLY A 130 -0.18 -16.48 -4.21
C GLY A 130 -0.26 -16.76 -2.70
N ILE A 131 0.71 -17.50 -2.18
CA ILE A 131 0.82 -17.84 -0.77
C ILE A 131 2.12 -17.24 -0.22
N PRO A 132 2.08 -16.55 0.95
CA PRO A 132 3.28 -15.98 1.56
C PRO A 132 4.38 -16.99 1.80
N ARG A 133 5.63 -16.58 1.54
CA ARG A 133 6.82 -17.39 1.82
C ARG A 133 7.28 -17.21 3.27
N HIS A 134 7.94 -18.22 3.81
CA HIS A 134 8.65 -18.07 5.08
C HIS A 134 9.85 -17.12 4.92
N ARG A 135 10.11 -16.31 5.92
CA ARG A 135 11.24 -15.39 5.96
C ARG A 135 12.18 -15.73 7.13
N PRO A 136 13.50 -15.67 6.99
CA PRO A 136 14.28 -15.49 5.76
C PRO A 136 14.19 -16.70 4.81
N PRO A 137 14.56 -16.60 3.49
CA PRO A 137 15.10 -15.40 2.83
C PRO A 137 14.05 -14.35 2.51
N TYR A 138 14.46 -13.07 2.49
CA TYR A 138 13.61 -11.97 2.06
C TYR A 138 13.58 -11.86 0.53
N VAL A 139 12.56 -11.22 -0.03
CA VAL A 139 12.40 -11.07 -1.50
C VAL A 139 13.57 -10.31 -2.15
N ALA A 140 14.22 -9.41 -1.42
CA ALA A 140 15.44 -8.74 -1.85
C ALA A 140 16.63 -9.70 -2.04
N GLN A 141 16.56 -10.91 -1.48
CA GLN A 141 17.58 -11.95 -1.61
C GLN A 141 17.14 -13.05 -2.57
N ASN A 142 15.87 -13.43 -2.50
CA ASN A 142 15.28 -14.53 -3.25
C ASN A 142 13.84 -14.17 -3.63
N GLY A 143 13.70 -13.40 -4.70
CA GLY A 143 12.43 -12.92 -5.23
C GLY A 143 11.97 -13.69 -6.46
N VAL A 144 11.59 -12.96 -7.52
CA VAL A 144 11.07 -13.53 -8.76
C VAL A 144 12.11 -14.43 -9.42
N TYR A 145 11.71 -15.68 -9.68
CA TYR A 145 12.56 -16.75 -10.24
C TYR A 145 13.85 -17.00 -9.45
N GLY A 146 13.79 -16.78 -8.13
CA GLY A 146 14.96 -16.95 -7.27
C GLY A 146 15.97 -15.81 -7.33
N LEU A 147 15.68 -14.75 -8.07
CA LEU A 147 16.56 -13.60 -8.26
C LEU A 147 16.23 -12.48 -7.24
N PRO A 148 17.22 -11.68 -6.85
CA PRO A 148 16.99 -10.51 -6.03
C PRO A 148 15.92 -9.61 -6.65
N THR A 149 14.88 -9.28 -5.88
CA THR A 149 13.75 -8.49 -6.37
C THR A 149 13.46 -7.33 -5.44
N LEU A 150 13.41 -6.10 -6.00
CA LEU A 150 12.92 -4.93 -5.30
C LEU A 150 11.42 -4.81 -5.52
N VAL A 151 10.66 -4.74 -4.43
CA VAL A 151 9.20 -4.52 -4.50
C VAL A 151 8.88 -3.11 -4.02
N HIS A 152 8.17 -2.34 -4.83
CA HIS A 152 7.68 -1.00 -4.49
C HIS A 152 6.18 -0.89 -4.71
N ASN A 153 5.52 -0.03 -3.92
CA ASN A 153 4.13 0.36 -4.16
C ASN A 153 4.03 1.41 -5.29
N VAL A 154 2.87 1.50 -5.93
CA VAL A 154 2.56 2.49 -6.99
C VAL A 154 2.84 3.92 -6.53
N GLU A 155 2.36 4.33 -5.35
CA GLU A 155 2.59 5.69 -4.83
C GLU A 155 4.07 6.01 -4.67
N THR A 156 4.87 5.04 -4.21
CA THR A 156 6.31 5.23 -4.02
C THR A 156 7.00 5.62 -5.33
N VAL A 157 6.74 4.89 -6.42
CA VAL A 157 7.38 5.18 -7.71
C VAL A 157 6.76 6.39 -8.39
N TYR A 158 5.50 6.68 -8.16
CA TYR A 158 4.83 7.88 -8.70
C TYR A 158 5.51 9.19 -8.26
N TRP A 159 6.04 9.24 -7.03
CA TRP A 159 6.74 10.42 -6.50
C TRP A 159 8.19 10.55 -6.95
N ILE A 160 8.82 9.47 -7.42
CA ILE A 160 10.25 9.47 -7.79
C ILE A 160 10.58 10.52 -8.84
N ARG A 161 9.76 10.66 -9.89
CA ARG A 161 9.95 11.66 -10.94
C ARG A 161 10.05 13.07 -10.36
N GLU A 162 9.07 13.45 -9.53
CA GLU A 162 9.00 14.82 -9.01
C GLU A 162 10.11 15.12 -8.00
N ILE A 163 10.47 14.11 -7.20
CA ILE A 163 11.62 14.20 -6.29
C ILE A 163 12.93 14.34 -7.08
N PHE A 164 13.06 13.64 -8.21
CA PHE A 164 14.21 13.76 -9.09
C PHE A 164 14.33 15.15 -9.71
N GLU A 165 13.22 15.75 -10.13
CA GLU A 165 13.18 17.09 -10.73
C GLU A 165 13.40 18.21 -9.71
N LYS A 166 12.77 18.12 -8.54
CA LYS A 166 12.73 19.21 -7.54
C LYS A 166 13.73 19.02 -6.39
N GLY A 167 14.34 17.86 -6.30
CA GLY A 167 15.26 17.50 -5.22
C GLY A 167 14.57 16.94 -3.97
N SER A 168 15.34 16.19 -3.17
CA SER A 168 14.86 15.59 -1.93
C SER A 168 14.44 16.64 -0.89
N GLU A 169 15.13 17.75 -0.80
CA GLU A 169 14.84 18.86 0.12
C GLU A 169 13.41 19.39 -0.07
N TRP A 170 12.99 19.52 -1.34
CA TRP A 170 11.62 19.92 -1.66
C TRP A 170 10.60 18.93 -1.05
N PHE A 171 10.79 17.63 -1.20
CA PHE A 171 9.86 16.64 -0.65
C PHE A 171 9.89 16.62 0.89
N LEU A 172 11.07 16.74 1.47
CA LEU A 172 11.27 16.77 2.91
C LEU A 172 10.73 18.06 3.57
N SER A 173 10.53 19.13 2.80
CA SER A 173 9.95 20.39 3.32
C SER A 173 8.49 20.28 3.72
N PHE A 174 7.78 19.25 3.24
CA PHE A 174 6.43 18.93 3.68
C PHE A 174 6.47 18.08 4.96
N GLY A 175 5.36 18.04 5.66
CA GLY A 175 5.19 17.22 6.86
C GLY A 175 4.68 18.01 8.05
N ARG A 176 4.18 17.30 9.06
CA ARG A 176 3.69 17.84 10.34
C ARG A 176 4.15 16.93 11.49
N ASN A 177 4.15 17.48 12.71
CA ASN A 177 4.44 16.72 13.93
C ASN A 177 5.77 15.95 13.87
N ASN A 178 6.85 16.61 13.42
CA ASN A 178 8.19 16.04 13.23
C ASN A 178 8.24 14.89 12.19
N ARG A 179 7.32 14.84 11.27
CA ARG A 179 7.34 13.97 10.11
C ARG A 179 7.63 14.78 8.86
N THR A 180 8.13 14.11 7.84
CA THR A 180 8.53 14.75 6.59
C THR A 180 7.87 14.08 5.38
N GLY A 181 7.66 14.86 4.32
CA GLY A 181 7.10 14.39 3.07
C GLY A 181 5.57 14.51 2.99
N LEU A 182 5.06 14.07 1.86
CA LEU A 182 3.64 14.00 1.53
C LEU A 182 3.16 12.56 1.57
N ARG A 183 1.88 12.39 1.86
CA ARG A 183 1.22 11.09 1.83
C ARG A 183 -0.17 11.23 1.24
N SER A 184 -0.57 10.23 0.48
CA SER A 184 -1.92 10.12 -0.04
C SER A 184 -2.79 9.31 0.92
N PHE A 185 -3.86 9.93 1.36
CA PHE A 185 -4.86 9.29 2.21
C PHE A 185 -6.10 8.98 1.37
N SER A 186 -6.50 7.71 1.35
CA SER A 186 -7.81 7.29 0.82
C SER A 186 -8.85 7.53 1.89
N VAL A 187 -9.57 8.66 1.84
CA VAL A 187 -10.55 9.03 2.87
C VAL A 187 -11.95 8.66 2.44
N SER A 188 -12.64 7.89 3.26
CA SER A 188 -14.02 7.46 3.07
C SER A 188 -14.83 7.55 4.38
N GLY A 189 -16.10 7.15 4.34
CA GLY A 189 -17.00 7.24 5.48
C GLY A 189 -17.73 8.57 5.55
N PHE A 190 -18.02 9.06 6.76
CA PHE A 190 -19.00 10.12 7.00
C PHE A 190 -18.41 11.53 6.99
N VAL A 191 -17.66 11.88 5.95
CA VAL A 191 -17.11 13.21 5.70
C VAL A 191 -17.78 13.90 4.51
N LYS A 192 -17.77 15.23 4.44
CA LYS A 192 -18.40 16.00 3.36
C LYS A 192 -17.72 15.78 2.01
N SER A 193 -16.41 15.63 1.99
CA SER A 193 -15.63 15.44 0.76
C SER A 193 -14.72 14.24 0.91
N PRO A 194 -15.20 13.01 0.65
CA PRO A 194 -14.36 11.82 0.58
C PRO A 194 -13.47 11.85 -0.66
N GLY A 195 -12.52 10.90 -0.76
CA GLY A 195 -11.63 10.77 -1.91
C GLY A 195 -10.15 10.73 -1.51
N VAL A 196 -9.27 10.69 -2.49
CA VAL A 196 -7.82 10.74 -2.24
C VAL A 196 -7.42 12.15 -1.84
N LYS A 197 -6.76 12.26 -0.69
CA LYS A 197 -6.27 13.53 -0.14
C LYS A 197 -4.76 13.49 -0.04
N LEU A 198 -4.10 14.36 -0.78
CA LEU A 198 -2.67 14.57 -0.64
C LEU A 198 -2.44 15.55 0.52
N ALA A 199 -1.84 15.07 1.60
CA ALA A 199 -1.61 15.85 2.80
C ALA A 199 -0.21 15.60 3.37
N PRO A 200 0.29 16.50 4.24
CA PRO A 200 1.57 16.30 4.92
C PRO A 200 1.58 14.99 5.72
N ALA A 201 2.66 14.22 5.62
CA ALA A 201 2.89 13.09 6.51
C ALA A 201 2.85 13.55 7.98
N GLY A 202 2.27 12.74 8.86
CA GLY A 202 2.08 13.12 10.27
C GLY A 202 0.91 14.06 10.55
N ILE A 203 0.05 14.33 9.57
CA ILE A 203 -1.24 15.02 9.83
C ILE A 203 -2.10 14.21 10.79
N SER A 204 -2.88 14.85 11.65
CA SER A 204 -3.86 14.16 12.50
C SER A 204 -5.13 13.83 11.72
N VAL A 205 -5.92 12.83 12.17
CA VAL A 205 -7.22 12.59 11.53
C VAL A 205 -8.17 13.73 11.71
N SER A 206 -8.10 14.46 12.84
CA SER A 206 -8.88 15.67 13.08
C SER A 206 -8.60 16.75 12.04
N ASP A 207 -7.33 17.04 11.77
CA ASP A 207 -6.93 18.04 10.77
C ASP A 207 -7.30 17.56 9.36
N LEU A 208 -7.11 16.27 9.07
CA LEU A 208 -7.48 15.68 7.78
C LEU A 208 -8.99 15.84 7.48
N ILE A 209 -9.85 15.58 8.47
CA ILE A 209 -11.29 15.78 8.36
C ILE A 209 -11.61 17.27 8.10
N ASN A 210 -11.03 18.17 8.88
CA ASN A 210 -11.39 19.59 8.85
C ASN A 210 -10.80 20.34 7.65
N GLU A 211 -9.51 20.14 7.37
CA GLU A 211 -8.80 20.90 6.34
C GLU A 211 -8.99 20.33 4.93
N TYR A 212 -9.08 19.00 4.81
CA TYR A 212 -9.09 18.31 3.51
C TYR A 212 -10.43 17.72 3.11
N CYS A 213 -11.30 17.43 4.10
CA CYS A 213 -12.58 16.78 3.83
C CYS A 213 -13.80 17.67 4.08
N GLY A 214 -13.61 18.94 4.47
CA GLY A 214 -14.68 19.90 4.70
C GLY A 214 -15.54 19.60 5.94
N GLY A 215 -15.03 18.78 6.86
CA GLY A 215 -15.71 18.36 8.08
C GLY A 215 -16.55 17.10 7.92
N MET A 216 -17.26 16.76 8.99
CA MET A 216 -18.23 15.65 9.02
C MET A 216 -19.46 15.96 8.18
N LEU A 217 -20.16 14.94 7.68
CA LEU A 217 -21.50 15.10 7.11
C LEU A 217 -22.45 15.73 8.10
N ASP A 218 -23.39 16.53 7.60
CA ASP A 218 -24.36 17.23 8.43
C ASP A 218 -25.22 16.23 9.24
N GLY A 219 -25.34 16.48 10.53
CA GLY A 219 -26.06 15.63 11.47
C GLY A 219 -25.28 14.37 11.92
N HIS A 220 -24.01 14.21 11.53
CA HIS A 220 -23.13 13.13 11.97
C HIS A 220 -22.08 13.63 12.95
N LYS A 221 -21.79 12.84 13.98
CA LYS A 221 -20.71 13.09 14.93
C LYS A 221 -19.60 12.06 14.71
N PHE A 222 -18.36 12.51 14.73
CA PHE A 222 -17.19 11.65 14.66
C PHE A 222 -17.03 10.84 15.96
N ILE A 223 -17.01 9.51 15.88
CA ILE A 223 -16.85 8.64 17.04
C ILE A 223 -15.62 7.73 16.97
N ALA A 224 -15.23 7.28 15.77
CA ALA A 224 -14.10 6.37 15.57
C ALA A 224 -13.59 6.47 14.13
N TYR A 225 -12.42 5.86 13.89
CA TYR A 225 -11.85 5.75 12.56
C TYR A 225 -10.93 4.53 12.40
N LEU A 226 -10.79 4.06 11.17
CA LEU A 226 -9.73 3.13 10.80
C LEU A 226 -8.56 3.94 10.25
N PRO A 227 -7.35 3.85 10.83
CA PRO A 227 -6.22 4.65 10.39
C PRO A 227 -5.46 4.07 9.19
N GLY A 228 -5.68 2.79 8.86
CA GLY A 228 -4.94 2.07 7.84
C GLY A 228 -5.76 1.01 7.10
N GLY A 229 -7.07 1.21 6.96
CA GLY A 229 -7.98 0.22 6.41
C GLY A 229 -8.36 -0.87 7.41
N ALA A 230 -8.91 -1.98 6.91
CA ALA A 230 -9.40 -3.08 7.74
C ALA A 230 -8.31 -3.64 8.66
N SER A 231 -7.10 -3.81 8.14
CA SER A 231 -5.97 -4.36 8.90
C SER A 231 -5.35 -3.36 9.88
N GLY A 232 -5.61 -2.06 9.72
CA GLY A 232 -5.02 -0.98 10.51
C GLY A 232 -5.57 -0.84 11.93
N GLY A 233 -6.64 -1.55 12.27
CA GLY A 233 -7.34 -1.47 13.56
C GLY A 233 -8.37 -0.34 13.60
N ILE A 234 -9.01 -0.14 14.77
CA ILE A 234 -10.03 0.88 15.01
C ILE A 234 -9.60 1.77 16.17
N LEU A 235 -9.62 3.08 15.97
CA LEU A 235 -9.30 4.08 16.99
C LEU A 235 -10.52 4.94 17.31
N PRO A 236 -10.75 5.29 18.60
CA PRO A 236 -11.82 6.20 18.97
C PRO A 236 -11.49 7.65 18.63
N ALA A 237 -12.51 8.49 18.46
CA ALA A 237 -12.35 9.93 18.19
C ALA A 237 -11.55 10.69 19.26
N SER A 238 -11.50 10.19 20.50
CA SER A 238 -10.64 10.76 21.56
C SER A 238 -9.15 10.72 21.23
N LEU A 239 -8.72 9.86 20.30
CA LEU A 239 -7.36 9.72 19.80
C LEU A 239 -7.15 10.39 18.43
N SER A 240 -8.02 11.33 18.05
CA SER A 240 -8.00 11.99 16.74
C SER A 240 -6.79 12.90 16.48
N ASN A 241 -6.05 13.27 17.51
CA ASN A 241 -4.88 14.14 17.40
C ASN A 241 -3.54 13.38 17.23
N ILE A 242 -3.57 12.04 17.22
CA ILE A 242 -2.36 11.26 16.98
C ILE A 242 -1.91 11.46 15.52
N PRO A 243 -0.61 11.72 15.28
CA PRO A 243 -0.09 11.83 13.94
C PRO A 243 -0.32 10.54 13.13
N LEU A 244 -0.89 10.66 11.93
CA LEU A 244 -1.08 9.55 11.00
C LEU A 244 0.23 9.26 10.25
N ASP A 245 1.07 8.43 10.83
CA ASP A 245 2.33 7.99 10.22
C ASP A 245 2.81 6.65 10.79
N PHE A 246 3.94 6.17 10.27
CA PHE A 246 4.63 5.01 10.84
C PHE A 246 5.12 5.31 12.26
N ASP A 247 5.15 4.29 13.12
CA ASP A 247 5.62 4.35 14.51
C ASP A 247 4.84 5.31 15.45
N THR A 248 3.64 5.74 15.06
CA THR A 248 2.80 6.62 15.89
C THR A 248 1.57 5.92 16.48
N LEU A 249 1.10 4.87 15.82
CA LEU A 249 -0.15 4.18 16.13
C LEU A 249 0.05 2.83 16.84
N GLN A 250 1.29 2.33 16.88
CA GLN A 250 1.62 1.00 17.39
C GLN A 250 1.34 0.83 18.87
N ASP A 251 1.50 1.89 19.66
CA ASP A 251 1.22 1.86 21.11
C ASP A 251 -0.29 1.63 21.40
N TYR A 252 -1.12 1.86 20.40
CA TYR A 252 -2.57 1.64 20.43
C TYR A 252 -2.98 0.34 19.71
N GLY A 253 -2.01 -0.49 19.30
CA GLY A 253 -2.27 -1.73 18.55
C GLY A 253 -2.69 -1.50 17.09
N CYS A 254 -2.54 -0.27 16.58
CA CYS A 254 -2.93 0.14 15.23
C CYS A 254 -1.73 0.51 14.36
N PHE A 255 -1.94 0.67 13.06
CA PHE A 255 -0.90 1.13 12.13
C PHE A 255 -1.51 1.83 10.91
N ILE A 256 -0.70 2.67 10.25
CA ILE A 256 -1.14 3.48 9.10
C ILE A 256 -1.32 2.64 7.83
N GLY A 257 -0.56 1.56 7.63
CA GLY A 257 -0.66 0.67 6.49
C GLY A 257 -0.71 1.37 5.14
N SER A 258 -1.80 1.16 4.42
CA SER A 258 -2.09 1.76 3.11
C SER A 258 -2.60 3.21 3.17
N ALA A 259 -2.72 3.79 4.36
CA ALA A 259 -3.30 5.10 4.60
C ALA A 259 -4.78 5.22 4.14
N ALA A 260 -5.53 4.13 4.26
CA ALA A 260 -6.98 4.14 4.11
C ALA A 260 -7.64 4.62 5.39
N ILE A 261 -8.19 5.81 5.35
CA ILE A 261 -8.84 6.45 6.50
C ILE A 261 -10.36 6.34 6.35
N VAL A 262 -10.97 5.48 7.17
CA VAL A 262 -12.43 5.31 7.17
C VAL A 262 -13.02 6.00 8.39
N ILE A 263 -13.83 7.04 8.17
CA ILE A 263 -14.40 7.84 9.24
C ILE A 263 -15.77 7.31 9.64
N ILE A 264 -15.92 6.96 10.91
CA ILE A 264 -17.12 6.35 11.50
C ILE A 264 -17.89 7.39 12.32
N SER A 265 -19.22 7.40 12.15
CA SER A 265 -20.10 8.33 12.85
C SER A 265 -20.96 7.63 13.91
N ASP A 266 -21.56 8.45 14.76
CA ASP A 266 -22.54 8.06 15.81
C ASP A 266 -23.83 7.40 15.26
N LYS A 267 -24.01 7.35 13.94
CA LYS A 267 -25.14 6.67 13.28
C LYS A 267 -24.86 5.20 12.93
N VAL A 268 -23.65 4.73 13.21
CA VAL A 268 -23.22 3.35 12.91
C VAL A 268 -22.84 2.64 14.19
N ASP A 269 -23.31 1.41 14.36
CA ASP A 269 -22.86 0.57 15.47
C ASP A 269 -21.43 0.08 15.18
N ILE A 270 -20.53 0.34 16.12
CA ILE A 270 -19.12 -0.06 16.01
C ILE A 270 -18.95 -1.59 15.98
N LYS A 271 -19.90 -2.32 16.56
CA LYS A 271 -19.91 -3.79 16.51
C LYS A 271 -20.15 -4.29 15.10
N ASP A 272 -21.09 -3.67 14.37
CA ASP A 272 -21.36 -4.01 12.97
C ASP A 272 -20.14 -3.73 12.10
N VAL A 273 -19.42 -2.63 12.37
CA VAL A 273 -18.14 -2.34 11.68
C VAL A 273 -17.13 -3.44 11.95
N ALA A 274 -16.92 -3.80 13.21
CA ALA A 274 -15.96 -4.82 13.59
C ALA A 274 -16.32 -6.18 12.97
N LEU A 275 -17.60 -6.57 13.04
CA LEU A 275 -18.09 -7.82 12.43
C LEU A 275 -17.88 -7.85 10.91
N ASN A 276 -18.11 -6.72 10.23
CA ASN A 276 -17.87 -6.62 8.79
C ASN A 276 -16.38 -6.81 8.43
N LEU A 277 -15.48 -6.23 9.23
CA LEU A 277 -14.03 -6.41 9.05
C LEU A 277 -13.62 -7.88 9.31
N MET A 278 -14.18 -8.52 10.33
CA MET A 278 -13.88 -9.93 10.61
C MET A 278 -14.36 -10.86 9.49
N LYS A 279 -15.54 -10.61 8.91
CA LYS A 279 -16.03 -11.34 7.73
C LYS A 279 -15.10 -11.16 6.53
N PHE A 280 -14.60 -9.95 6.29
CA PHE A 280 -13.62 -9.73 5.25
C PHE A 280 -12.36 -10.59 5.45
N PHE A 281 -11.81 -10.66 6.68
CA PHE A 281 -10.65 -11.50 6.96
C PHE A 281 -10.94 -12.99 6.91
N GLU A 282 -12.16 -13.42 7.22
CA GLU A 282 -12.60 -14.81 7.04
C GLU A 282 -12.60 -15.18 5.54
N ASP A 283 -13.22 -14.35 4.71
CA ASP A 283 -13.34 -14.58 3.26
C ASP A 283 -11.98 -14.54 2.54
N GLU A 284 -11.10 -13.60 2.93
CA GLU A 284 -9.81 -13.39 2.30
C GLU A 284 -8.65 -14.20 2.92
N SER A 285 -8.92 -15.05 3.90
CA SER A 285 -7.90 -15.88 4.53
C SER A 285 -7.28 -16.84 3.52
N CYS A 286 -5.94 -16.77 3.33
CA CYS A 286 -5.24 -17.77 2.50
C CYS A 286 -5.18 -19.18 3.14
N GLY A 287 -5.54 -19.31 4.42
CA GLY A 287 -5.60 -20.56 5.17
C GLY A 287 -4.24 -21.19 5.49
N GLN A 288 -3.11 -20.50 5.27
CA GLN A 288 -1.78 -21.07 5.47
C GLN A 288 -1.44 -21.24 6.96
N CYS A 289 -1.66 -20.22 7.77
CA CYS A 289 -1.35 -20.28 9.21
C CYS A 289 -2.59 -20.60 10.04
N THR A 290 -2.42 -21.44 11.09
CA THR A 290 -3.51 -21.92 11.94
C THR A 290 -4.31 -20.78 12.60
N PRO A 291 -3.71 -19.73 13.18
CA PRO A 291 -4.48 -18.66 13.79
C PRO A 291 -5.41 -17.94 12.81
N CYS A 292 -4.95 -17.63 11.61
CA CYS A 292 -5.74 -16.96 10.58
C CYS A 292 -6.79 -17.91 9.96
N ARG A 293 -6.49 -19.21 9.86
CA ARG A 293 -7.43 -20.18 9.29
C ARG A 293 -8.64 -20.45 10.18
N ASN A 294 -8.44 -20.48 11.50
CA ASN A 294 -9.47 -20.87 12.47
C ASN A 294 -10.03 -19.67 13.27
N GLY A 295 -9.22 -18.62 13.47
CA GLY A 295 -9.59 -17.48 14.33
C GLY A 295 -10.80 -16.69 13.80
N PRO A 296 -10.78 -16.16 12.57
CA PRO A 296 -11.87 -15.34 12.05
C PRO A 296 -13.23 -16.03 12.08
N THR A 297 -13.30 -17.31 11.73
CA THR A 297 -14.54 -18.10 11.77
C THR A 297 -15.10 -18.23 13.20
N VAL A 298 -14.24 -18.40 14.21
CA VAL A 298 -14.67 -18.43 15.61
C VAL A 298 -15.18 -17.07 16.06
N ASP A 299 -14.47 -16.01 15.75
CA ASP A 299 -14.82 -14.64 16.16
C ASP A 299 -16.14 -14.17 15.52
N VAL A 300 -16.37 -14.50 14.24
CA VAL A 300 -17.63 -14.21 13.54
C VAL A 300 -18.81 -14.96 14.16
N ASN A 301 -18.62 -16.19 14.63
CA ASN A 301 -19.68 -16.99 15.24
C ASN A 301 -19.96 -16.62 16.71
N LEU A 302 -19.07 -15.87 17.37
CA LEU A 302 -19.24 -15.41 18.75
C LEU A 302 -19.86 -14.01 18.84
N SER A 303 -20.00 -13.30 17.74
CA SER A 303 -20.56 -11.94 17.63
C SER A 303 -22.04 -11.95 17.28
#